data_1161412da64ab10241bef4a0393c2672
#
_entry.id   1161412da64ab10241bef4a0393c2672
#
_cell.length_a   1.000
_cell.length_b   1.000
_cell.length_c   1.000
_cell.angle_alpha   90.00
_cell.angle_beta   90.00
_cell.angle_gamma   90.00
#
_symmetry.space_group_name_H-M   'P 1'
#
loop_
_entity.id
_entity.type
_entity.pdbx_description
1 polymer ?
#
loop_
_entity_poly.entity_id
_entity_poly.type
_entity_poly.pdbx_seq_one_letter_code
_entity_poly.pdbx_strand_id
1 'polypeptide(L)'
;PYNMELIKQYIDLSNMVCGNGAYIIIDGKLIYSCCLDKKDAYELLDYAYSKGYSPRLYLDSGLYITEESKMLTAVKVNMVTKTKLFDLLKNENAYKIAFYDRNVENLEDIKYFIDSIKNIICEYSDSDFLECHHKDTSKGNAIEIVSKLLNVKPDEILAVGDNENDLSMFNRGYHSACPYNACDRVKDVVEYVSPLDCNHDSMVDIIKHFL
;
A
#
# COMPACT_ATOMS: atom_id res chain seq x y z
N PRO A 1 0.67 2.73 -10.06
CA PRO A 1 2.10 2.44 -10.34
C PRO A 1 2.92 3.66 -10.72
N TYR A 2 2.95 4.69 -9.86
CA TYR A 2 3.57 5.98 -10.20
C TYR A 2 5.10 6.00 -10.05
N ASN A 3 5.67 5.04 -9.31
CA ASN A 3 7.12 4.85 -9.19
C ASN A 3 7.68 3.87 -10.22
N MET A 4 6.84 3.31 -11.08
CA MET A 4 7.21 2.23 -12.01
C MET A 4 8.20 2.68 -13.07
N GLU A 5 8.16 3.95 -13.49
CA GLU A 5 9.11 4.50 -14.45
C GLU A 5 10.57 4.41 -13.98
N LEU A 6 10.81 4.47 -12.66
CA LEU A 6 12.15 4.39 -12.09
C LEU A 6 12.69 2.95 -12.06
N ILE A 7 11.82 1.96 -11.87
CA ILE A 7 12.22 0.56 -11.70
C ILE A 7 12.08 -0.28 -12.96
N LYS A 8 11.26 0.12 -13.93
CA LYS A 8 11.07 -0.64 -15.18
C LYS A 8 12.35 -0.83 -16.02
N GLN A 9 13.36 -0.02 -15.78
CA GLN A 9 14.67 -0.18 -16.42
C GLN A 9 15.49 -1.34 -15.82
N TYR A 10 15.10 -1.85 -14.65
CA TYR A 10 15.80 -2.93 -13.93
C TYR A 10 15.02 -4.24 -13.90
N ILE A 11 13.68 -4.17 -13.95
CA ILE A 11 12.82 -5.35 -13.87
C ILE A 11 11.67 -5.26 -14.89
N ASP A 12 11.24 -6.43 -15.35
CA ASP A 12 10.01 -6.53 -16.15
C ASP A 12 8.78 -6.29 -15.25
N LEU A 13 7.94 -5.36 -15.66
CA LEU A 13 6.72 -4.96 -14.95
C LEU A 13 5.45 -5.51 -15.62
N SER A 14 5.57 -6.49 -16.51
CA SER A 14 4.40 -7.15 -17.11
C SER A 14 3.57 -7.92 -16.08
N ASN A 15 4.20 -8.37 -14.99
CA ASN A 15 3.55 -9.05 -13.87
C ASN A 15 3.83 -8.28 -12.59
N MET A 16 2.79 -7.72 -11.96
CA MET A 16 2.97 -6.95 -10.74
C MET A 16 1.70 -6.84 -9.90
N VAL A 17 1.91 -6.66 -8.60
CA VAL A 17 0.89 -6.23 -7.64
C VAL A 17 1.27 -4.85 -7.13
N CYS A 18 0.33 -3.92 -7.11
CA CYS A 18 0.57 -2.53 -6.71
C CYS A 18 -0.50 -2.04 -5.73
N GLY A 19 -0.20 -0.91 -5.04
CA GLY A 19 -1.16 -0.24 -4.16
C GLY A 19 -1.65 -1.13 -3.03
N ASN A 20 -0.74 -1.80 -2.30
CA ASN A 20 -1.06 -2.75 -1.23
C ASN A 20 -2.01 -3.90 -1.66
N GLY A 21 -2.00 -4.26 -2.95
CA GLY A 21 -2.90 -5.29 -3.49
C GLY A 21 -4.12 -4.75 -4.25
N ALA A 22 -4.24 -3.43 -4.39
CA ALA A 22 -5.35 -2.80 -5.10
C ALA A 22 -5.34 -3.06 -6.62
N TYR A 23 -4.17 -3.35 -7.19
CA TYR A 23 -4.01 -3.68 -8.61
C TYR A 23 -3.21 -4.96 -8.79
N ILE A 24 -3.70 -5.83 -9.67
CA ILE A 24 -2.96 -7.00 -10.12
C ILE A 24 -2.89 -6.95 -11.65
N ILE A 25 -1.67 -6.93 -12.17
CA ILE A 25 -1.37 -6.93 -13.60
C ILE A 25 -0.64 -8.22 -13.92
N ILE A 26 -1.13 -8.97 -14.91
CA ILE A 26 -0.52 -10.19 -15.44
C ILE A 26 -0.42 -10.05 -16.95
N ASP A 27 0.75 -10.33 -17.51
CA ASP A 27 1.07 -10.18 -18.94
C ASP A 27 0.69 -8.79 -19.48
N GLY A 28 0.95 -7.76 -18.69
CA GLY A 28 0.65 -6.37 -19.01
C GLY A 28 -0.83 -6.00 -18.97
N LYS A 29 -1.72 -6.92 -18.55
CA LYS A 29 -3.16 -6.69 -18.47
C LYS A 29 -3.62 -6.55 -17.03
N LEU A 30 -4.50 -5.59 -16.76
CA LEU A 30 -5.16 -5.46 -15.47
C LEU A 30 -6.14 -6.63 -15.29
N ILE A 31 -5.86 -7.51 -14.33
CA ILE A 31 -6.69 -8.69 -14.02
C ILE A 31 -7.63 -8.44 -12.85
N TYR A 32 -7.18 -7.63 -11.89
CA TYR A 32 -7.96 -7.31 -10.69
C TYR A 32 -7.70 -5.87 -10.27
N SER A 33 -8.75 -5.21 -9.81
CA SER A 33 -8.63 -3.93 -9.11
C SER A 33 -9.67 -3.84 -7.98
N CYS A 34 -9.27 -3.22 -6.87
CA CYS A 34 -10.12 -2.90 -5.74
C CYS A 34 -9.95 -1.42 -5.41
N CYS A 35 -11.01 -0.64 -5.55
CA CYS A 35 -11.01 0.79 -5.28
C CYS A 35 -11.86 1.12 -4.04
N LEU A 36 -11.62 2.28 -3.47
CA LEU A 36 -12.44 2.85 -2.41
C LEU A 36 -13.87 3.10 -2.94
N ASP A 37 -14.86 2.84 -2.11
CA ASP A 37 -16.22 3.30 -2.38
C ASP A 37 -16.21 4.83 -2.50
N LYS A 38 -16.80 5.37 -3.56
CA LYS A 38 -16.79 6.82 -3.80
C LYS A 38 -17.36 7.64 -2.66
N LYS A 39 -18.44 7.13 -2.03
CA LYS A 39 -19.05 7.78 -0.87
C LYS A 39 -18.06 7.84 0.30
N ASP A 40 -17.42 6.73 0.62
CA ASP A 40 -16.50 6.60 1.75
C ASP A 40 -15.23 7.45 1.50
N ALA A 41 -14.70 7.44 0.28
CA ALA A 41 -13.57 8.29 -0.11
C ALA A 41 -13.92 9.80 -0.02
N TYR A 42 -15.13 10.16 -0.39
CA TYR A 42 -15.62 11.52 -0.30
C TYR A 42 -15.73 11.99 1.16
N GLU A 43 -16.30 11.14 2.02
CA GLU A 43 -16.48 11.39 3.45
C GLU A 43 -15.12 11.56 4.16
N LEU A 44 -14.15 10.69 3.84
CA LEU A 44 -12.80 10.80 4.37
C LEU A 44 -12.10 12.09 3.93
N LEU A 45 -12.19 12.44 2.64
CA LEU A 45 -11.60 13.67 2.13
C LEU A 45 -12.22 14.93 2.75
N ASP A 46 -13.55 14.96 2.88
CA ASP A 46 -14.24 16.11 3.48
C ASP A 46 -13.86 16.29 4.94
N TYR A 47 -13.84 15.20 5.70
CA TYR A 47 -13.34 15.21 7.09
C TYR A 47 -11.91 15.75 7.16
N ALA A 48 -11.00 15.17 6.36
CA ALA A 48 -9.59 15.56 6.35
C ALA A 48 -9.42 17.07 6.11
N TYR A 49 -10.06 17.60 5.09
CA TYR A 49 -9.98 19.04 4.79
C TYR A 49 -10.67 19.91 5.85
N SER A 50 -11.71 19.43 6.52
CA SER A 50 -12.36 20.16 7.63
C SER A 50 -11.42 20.33 8.83
N LYS A 51 -10.48 19.42 8.99
CA LYS A 51 -9.45 19.42 10.04
C LYS A 51 -8.13 20.09 9.61
N GLY A 52 -8.04 20.56 8.37
CA GLY A 52 -6.83 21.19 7.82
C GLY A 52 -5.78 20.20 7.34
N TYR A 53 -6.12 18.91 7.21
CA TYR A 53 -5.24 17.91 6.61
C TYR A 53 -5.31 18.00 5.09
N SER A 54 -4.19 17.74 4.43
CA SER A 54 -4.09 17.74 2.97
C SER A 54 -3.59 16.39 2.46
N PRO A 55 -4.51 15.48 2.10
CA PRO A 55 -4.17 14.13 1.69
C PRO A 55 -3.57 14.07 0.30
N ARG A 56 -2.88 12.95 0.04
CA ARG A 56 -2.49 12.48 -1.28
C ARG A 56 -3.55 11.51 -1.78
N LEU A 57 -4.03 11.71 -3.00
CA LEU A 57 -5.07 10.90 -3.61
C LEU A 57 -4.53 10.15 -4.83
N TYR A 58 -4.71 8.83 -4.85
CA TYR A 58 -4.30 7.94 -5.94
C TYR A 58 -5.51 7.55 -6.77
N LEU A 59 -5.62 8.12 -7.98
CA LEU A 59 -6.71 7.91 -8.92
C LEU A 59 -6.27 7.13 -10.17
N ASP A 60 -7.23 6.77 -11.04
CA ASP A 60 -6.94 6.12 -12.33
C ASP A 60 -5.93 6.92 -13.17
N SER A 61 -6.10 8.25 -13.23
CA SER A 61 -5.29 9.14 -14.05
C SER A 61 -3.99 9.59 -13.41
N GLY A 62 -3.82 9.36 -12.12
CA GLY A 62 -2.58 9.80 -11.47
C GLY A 62 -2.62 9.98 -9.97
N LEU A 63 -1.53 10.51 -9.48
CA LEU A 63 -1.32 10.90 -8.11
C LEU A 63 -1.56 12.39 -7.97
N TYR A 64 -2.41 12.77 -7.03
CA TYR A 64 -2.86 14.14 -6.85
C TYR A 64 -2.64 14.64 -5.42
N ILE A 65 -2.24 15.90 -5.30
CA ILE A 65 -2.15 16.65 -4.04
C ILE A 65 -2.74 18.06 -4.26
N THR A 66 -3.06 18.75 -3.16
CA THR A 66 -3.36 20.19 -3.22
C THR A 66 -2.14 21.03 -2.84
N GLU A 67 -2.20 22.34 -3.10
CA GLU A 67 -1.11 23.27 -2.80
C GLU A 67 -0.80 23.36 -1.29
N GLU A 68 -1.77 23.08 -0.44
CA GLU A 68 -1.59 23.05 1.02
C GLU A 68 -0.84 21.81 1.51
N SER A 69 -0.59 20.85 0.62
CA SER A 69 0.07 19.58 1.01
C SER A 69 1.50 19.82 1.48
N LYS A 70 1.80 19.39 2.70
CA LYS A 70 3.15 19.38 3.27
C LYS A 70 4.00 18.20 2.77
N MET A 71 3.43 17.37 1.93
CA MET A 71 4.05 16.14 1.44
C MET A 71 5.11 16.43 0.40
N LEU A 72 6.37 16.33 0.77
CA LEU A 72 7.48 16.27 -0.18
C LEU A 72 7.48 14.88 -0.82
N THR A 73 7.66 14.82 -2.14
CA THR A 73 7.65 13.55 -2.86
C THR A 73 8.69 13.56 -3.98
N ALA A 74 9.44 12.47 -4.07
CA ALA A 74 10.35 12.21 -5.18
C ALA A 74 9.63 11.75 -6.47
N VAL A 75 8.33 11.47 -6.38
CA VAL A 75 7.53 11.00 -7.52
C VAL A 75 6.76 12.14 -8.17
N LYS A 76 6.46 11.97 -9.45
CA LYS A 76 5.63 12.92 -10.20
C LYS A 76 4.23 12.97 -9.60
N VAL A 77 3.81 14.16 -9.16
CA VAL A 77 2.47 14.43 -8.64
C VAL A 77 1.79 15.49 -9.47
N ASN A 78 0.46 15.43 -9.54
CA ASN A 78 -0.36 16.48 -10.14
C ASN A 78 -0.85 17.38 -9.00
N MET A 79 -0.50 18.66 -9.06
CA MET A 79 -0.98 19.65 -8.10
C MET A 79 -2.28 20.26 -8.61
N VAL A 80 -3.32 20.21 -7.80
CA VAL A 80 -4.65 20.70 -8.16
C VAL A 80 -5.30 21.46 -7.00
N THR A 81 -6.35 22.23 -7.29
CA THR A 81 -7.17 22.83 -6.24
C THR A 81 -8.04 21.77 -5.54
N LYS A 82 -8.44 22.04 -4.30
CA LYS A 82 -9.39 21.19 -3.54
C LYS A 82 -10.65 20.87 -4.37
N THR A 83 -11.26 21.88 -4.98
CA THR A 83 -12.47 21.69 -5.82
C THR A 83 -12.20 20.71 -6.97
N LYS A 84 -11.07 20.87 -7.66
CA LYS A 84 -10.71 19.99 -8.76
C LYS A 84 -10.47 18.55 -8.29
N LEU A 85 -9.89 18.36 -7.10
CA LEU A 85 -9.66 17.03 -6.51
C LEU A 85 -10.98 16.30 -6.26
N PHE A 86 -11.98 17.00 -5.70
CA PHE A 86 -13.33 16.43 -5.51
C PHE A 86 -14.05 16.14 -6.82
N ASP A 87 -13.85 16.95 -7.85
CA ASP A 87 -14.42 16.70 -9.18
C ASP A 87 -13.79 15.48 -9.87
N LEU A 88 -12.49 15.29 -9.70
CA LEU A 88 -11.80 14.09 -10.18
C LEU A 88 -12.37 12.85 -9.50
N LEU A 89 -12.51 12.86 -8.18
CA LEU A 89 -13.06 11.72 -7.42
C LEU A 89 -14.49 11.32 -7.86
N LYS A 90 -15.30 12.26 -8.35
CA LYS A 90 -16.64 11.92 -8.92
C LYS A 90 -16.54 11.03 -10.15
N ASN A 91 -15.52 11.24 -10.98
CA ASN A 91 -15.41 10.64 -12.31
C ASN A 91 -14.43 9.47 -12.39
N GLU A 92 -13.46 9.40 -11.47
CA GLU A 92 -12.41 8.39 -11.45
C GLU A 92 -12.51 7.48 -10.22
N ASN A 93 -11.87 6.33 -10.28
CA ASN A 93 -11.71 5.46 -9.12
C ASN A 93 -10.55 5.94 -8.26
N ALA A 94 -10.75 5.91 -6.94
CA ALA A 94 -9.69 6.14 -5.95
C ALA A 94 -9.26 4.80 -5.35
N TYR A 95 -7.97 4.56 -5.32
CA TYR A 95 -7.42 3.30 -4.82
C TYR A 95 -6.79 3.45 -3.45
N LYS A 96 -6.31 4.65 -3.15
CA LYS A 96 -5.67 4.96 -1.89
C LYS A 96 -5.78 6.46 -1.60
N ILE A 97 -5.98 6.77 -0.34
CA ILE A 97 -5.82 8.11 0.22
C ILE A 97 -4.71 8.02 1.27
N ALA A 98 -3.69 8.86 1.18
CA ALA A 98 -2.58 8.82 2.11
C ALA A 98 -2.37 10.16 2.80
N PHE A 99 -1.98 10.09 4.06
CA PHE A 99 -1.70 11.24 4.92
C PHE A 99 -0.26 11.20 5.38
N TYR A 100 0.35 12.37 5.44
CA TYR A 100 1.68 12.57 6.00
C TYR A 100 1.60 13.63 7.08
N ASP A 101 2.01 13.30 8.28
CA ASP A 101 2.20 14.28 9.34
C ASP A 101 3.28 13.80 10.32
N ARG A 102 4.22 14.68 10.66
CA ARG A 102 5.23 14.39 11.69
C ARG A 102 4.64 14.34 13.10
N ASN A 103 3.48 14.96 13.31
CA ASN A 103 2.74 14.80 14.55
C ASN A 103 1.82 13.58 14.43
N VAL A 104 2.20 12.47 15.04
CA VAL A 104 1.47 11.21 15.01
C VAL A 104 0.05 11.35 15.56
N GLU A 105 -0.21 12.25 16.51
CA GLU A 105 -1.57 12.49 17.04
C GLU A 105 -2.54 12.93 15.94
N ASN A 106 -2.07 13.66 14.93
CA ASN A 106 -2.89 14.04 13.78
C ASN A 106 -3.27 12.84 12.92
N LEU A 107 -2.38 11.87 12.77
CA LEU A 107 -2.64 10.63 12.03
C LEU A 107 -3.59 9.71 12.82
N GLU A 108 -3.47 9.66 14.14
CA GLU A 108 -4.39 8.93 15.00
C GLU A 108 -5.82 9.52 14.96
N ASP A 109 -5.98 10.85 14.83
CA ASP A 109 -7.28 11.48 14.63
C ASP A 109 -7.96 11.01 13.32
N ILE A 110 -7.20 10.91 12.23
CA ILE A 110 -7.67 10.35 10.96
C ILE A 110 -8.06 8.88 11.13
N LYS A 111 -7.23 8.10 11.79
CA LYS A 111 -7.46 6.68 12.04
C LYS A 111 -8.73 6.44 12.86
N TYR A 112 -8.91 7.21 13.93
CA TYR A 112 -10.12 7.17 14.74
C TYR A 112 -11.39 7.49 13.93
N PHE A 113 -11.32 8.48 13.03
CA PHE A 113 -12.43 8.81 12.14
C PHE A 113 -12.73 7.65 11.17
N ILE A 114 -11.69 7.00 10.60
CA ILE A 114 -11.83 5.88 9.68
C ILE A 114 -12.54 4.69 10.31
N ASP A 115 -12.38 4.45 11.60
CA ASP A 115 -13.10 3.38 12.32
C ASP A 115 -14.63 3.55 12.25
N SER A 116 -15.12 4.76 11.95
CA SER A 116 -16.54 5.02 11.66
C SER A 116 -16.96 4.70 10.22
N ILE A 117 -16.01 4.51 9.30
CA ILE A 117 -16.25 4.23 7.87
C ILE A 117 -16.12 2.73 7.62
N LYS A 118 -17.20 2.10 7.17
CA LYS A 118 -17.32 0.63 7.12
C LYS A 118 -16.32 -0.07 6.20
N ASN A 119 -15.96 0.54 5.06
CA ASN A 119 -15.22 -0.14 4.00
C ASN A 119 -13.79 0.41 3.80
N ILE A 120 -13.33 1.31 4.65
CA ILE A 120 -11.94 1.81 4.64
C ILE A 120 -11.21 1.25 5.84
N ILE A 121 -9.98 0.83 5.62
CA ILE A 121 -8.99 0.59 6.67
C ILE A 121 -7.77 1.46 6.41
N CYS A 122 -6.97 1.66 7.43
CA CYS A 122 -5.72 2.38 7.31
C CYS A 122 -4.58 1.64 8.01
N GLU A 123 -3.41 1.75 7.42
CA GLU A 123 -2.19 1.10 7.88
C GLU A 123 -1.05 2.10 7.81
N TYR A 124 -0.13 2.03 8.76
CA TYR A 124 1.12 2.77 8.69
C TYR A 124 2.08 2.07 7.71
N SER A 125 2.56 2.80 6.70
CA SER A 125 3.66 2.36 5.84
C SER A 125 5.00 2.95 6.27
N ASP A 126 4.96 3.97 7.13
CA ASP A 126 6.08 4.54 7.87
C ASP A 126 5.51 5.22 9.13
N SER A 127 6.36 5.61 10.07
CA SER A 127 5.96 6.23 11.34
C SER A 127 5.15 7.52 11.19
N ASP A 128 5.34 8.24 10.09
CA ASP A 128 4.70 9.51 9.76
C ASP A 128 3.84 9.46 8.49
N PHE A 129 3.54 8.24 7.99
CA PHE A 129 2.81 8.02 6.76
C PHE A 129 1.68 7.00 6.91
N LEU A 130 0.43 7.48 6.90
CA LEU A 130 -0.78 6.67 7.03
C LEU A 130 -1.44 6.47 5.66
N GLU A 131 -1.67 5.22 5.27
CA GLU A 131 -2.31 4.84 4.02
C GLU A 131 -3.70 4.26 4.27
N CYS A 132 -4.72 4.82 3.60
CA CYS A 132 -6.11 4.39 3.69
C CYS A 132 -6.55 3.78 2.37
N HIS A 133 -7.10 2.58 2.42
CA HIS A 133 -7.54 1.82 1.25
C HIS A 133 -8.80 1.00 1.56
N HIS A 134 -9.39 0.39 0.56
CA HIS A 134 -10.56 -0.47 0.77
C HIS A 134 -10.17 -1.67 1.65
N LYS A 135 -11.04 -2.07 2.57
CA LYS A 135 -10.79 -3.15 3.54
C LYS A 135 -10.43 -4.51 2.91
N ASP A 136 -10.92 -4.76 1.69
CA ASP A 136 -10.63 -5.99 0.96
C ASP A 136 -9.29 -5.92 0.20
N THR A 137 -8.62 -4.76 0.24
CA THR A 137 -7.29 -4.58 -0.32
C THR A 137 -6.25 -4.98 0.72
N SER A 138 -5.42 -5.95 0.40
CA SER A 138 -4.23 -6.28 1.18
C SER A 138 -3.21 -7.03 0.33
N LYS A 139 -1.93 -6.96 0.71
CA LYS A 139 -0.88 -7.72 0.05
C LYS A 139 -1.15 -9.22 0.10
N GLY A 140 -1.67 -9.71 1.22
CA GLY A 140 -2.02 -11.11 1.39
C GLY A 140 -3.18 -11.58 0.50
N ASN A 141 -4.23 -10.77 0.35
CA ASN A 141 -5.32 -11.08 -0.58
C ASN A 141 -4.83 -11.10 -2.03
N ALA A 142 -3.92 -10.19 -2.38
CA ALA A 142 -3.32 -10.17 -3.71
C ALA A 142 -2.50 -11.45 -4.01
N ILE A 143 -1.69 -11.92 -3.05
CA ILE A 143 -0.97 -13.21 -3.18
C ILE A 143 -1.96 -14.34 -3.40
N GLU A 144 -3.06 -14.39 -2.66
CA GLU A 144 -4.08 -15.43 -2.80
C GLU A 144 -4.75 -15.41 -4.18
N ILE A 145 -5.04 -14.23 -4.73
CA ILE A 145 -5.58 -14.08 -6.08
C ILE A 145 -4.56 -14.57 -7.12
N VAL A 146 -3.31 -14.11 -7.01
CA VAL A 146 -2.24 -14.47 -7.96
C VAL A 146 -1.93 -15.97 -7.89
N SER A 147 -1.83 -16.56 -6.70
CA SER A 147 -1.55 -17.98 -6.53
C SER A 147 -2.62 -18.86 -7.16
N LYS A 148 -3.90 -18.51 -7.02
CA LYS A 148 -5.01 -19.20 -7.68
C LYS A 148 -4.95 -19.08 -9.21
N LEU A 149 -4.64 -17.88 -9.72
CA LEU A 149 -4.51 -17.63 -11.16
C LEU A 149 -3.36 -18.42 -11.80
N LEU A 150 -2.23 -18.51 -11.10
CA LEU A 150 -1.03 -19.21 -11.58
C LEU A 150 -0.97 -20.67 -11.14
N ASN A 151 -1.96 -21.14 -10.39
CA ASN A 151 -2.02 -22.50 -9.84
C ASN A 151 -0.76 -22.85 -9.01
N VAL A 152 -0.28 -21.89 -8.21
CA VAL A 152 0.85 -22.05 -7.27
C VAL A 152 0.31 -22.47 -5.90
N LYS A 153 0.91 -23.48 -5.30
CA LYS A 153 0.48 -23.95 -3.99
C LYS A 153 1.05 -23.08 -2.86
N PRO A 154 0.41 -23.05 -1.67
CA PRO A 154 0.90 -22.27 -0.54
C PRO A 154 2.34 -22.58 -0.14
N ASP A 155 2.75 -23.85 -0.16
CA ASP A 155 4.11 -24.33 0.16
C ASP A 155 5.16 -23.99 -0.92
N GLU A 156 4.74 -23.45 -2.05
CA GLU A 156 5.61 -22.95 -3.12
C GLU A 156 5.79 -21.42 -3.07
N ILE A 157 5.24 -20.75 -2.04
CA ILE A 157 5.27 -19.30 -1.89
C ILE A 157 6.16 -18.92 -0.72
N LEU A 158 7.07 -17.98 -0.96
CA LEU A 158 7.83 -17.28 0.07
C LEU A 158 7.38 -15.82 0.14
N ALA A 159 6.73 -15.44 1.23
CA ALA A 159 6.33 -14.08 1.52
C ALA A 159 7.43 -13.37 2.33
N VAL A 160 7.89 -12.23 1.84
CA VAL A 160 8.90 -11.42 2.53
C VAL A 160 8.37 -10.00 2.71
N GLY A 161 8.51 -9.46 3.93
CA GLY A 161 8.05 -8.12 4.25
C GLY A 161 8.72 -7.58 5.50
N ASP A 162 8.54 -6.29 5.79
CA ASP A 162 9.25 -5.60 6.87
C ASP A 162 8.37 -4.70 7.74
N ASN A 163 7.14 -4.39 7.30
CA ASN A 163 6.29 -3.44 7.99
C ASN A 163 4.84 -3.94 8.20
N GLU A 164 4.02 -3.18 8.92
CA GLU A 164 2.66 -3.58 9.31
C GLU A 164 1.76 -3.91 8.14
N ASN A 165 1.89 -3.22 7.01
CA ASN A 165 1.14 -3.50 5.79
C ASN A 165 1.51 -4.85 5.13
N ASP A 166 2.57 -5.53 5.61
CA ASP A 166 2.97 -6.87 5.17
C ASP A 166 2.35 -7.98 6.02
N LEU A 167 1.87 -7.67 7.24
CA LEU A 167 1.30 -8.67 8.16
C LEU A 167 0.20 -9.52 7.51
N SER A 168 -0.56 -8.95 6.60
CA SER A 168 -1.60 -9.67 5.86
C SER A 168 -1.08 -10.81 4.98
N MET A 169 0.22 -10.85 4.65
CA MET A 169 0.85 -11.91 3.86
C MET A 169 1.21 -13.14 4.69
N PHE A 170 1.39 -12.96 6.01
CA PHE A 170 1.87 -14.02 6.89
C PHE A 170 0.71 -14.84 7.48
N ASN A 171 1.01 -15.98 8.09
CA ASN A 171 0.02 -16.92 8.66
C ASN A 171 -1.04 -17.45 7.67
N ARG A 172 -0.67 -17.57 6.38
CA ARG A 172 -1.54 -18.10 5.32
C ARG A 172 -1.08 -19.45 4.76
N GLY A 173 -0.15 -20.11 5.46
CA GLY A 173 0.46 -21.38 5.02
C GLY A 173 1.54 -21.18 3.94
N TYR A 174 2.02 -19.97 3.74
CA TYR A 174 3.20 -19.62 2.94
C TYR A 174 4.45 -19.68 3.81
N HIS A 175 5.61 -19.94 3.22
CA HIS A 175 6.88 -19.62 3.86
C HIS A 175 6.98 -18.10 4.07
N SER A 176 7.55 -17.68 5.18
CA SER A 176 7.57 -16.28 5.56
C SER A 176 8.89 -15.86 6.17
N ALA A 177 9.36 -14.68 5.78
CA ALA A 177 10.63 -14.15 6.28
C ALA A 177 10.61 -12.61 6.33
N CYS A 178 11.56 -12.05 7.08
CA CYS A 178 11.80 -10.62 7.10
C CYS A 178 13.29 -10.29 7.27
N PRO A 179 13.75 -9.08 6.89
CA PRO A 179 15.09 -8.59 7.19
C PRO A 179 15.22 -8.23 8.68
N TYR A 180 16.47 -8.12 9.17
CA TYR A 180 16.76 -7.77 10.55
C TYR A 180 16.10 -6.46 11.02
N ASN A 181 16.02 -5.47 10.15
CA ASN A 181 15.43 -4.16 10.43
C ASN A 181 13.91 -4.09 10.28
N ALA A 182 13.22 -5.22 10.09
CA ALA A 182 11.76 -5.26 10.11
C ALA A 182 11.20 -4.82 11.47
N CYS A 183 9.94 -4.34 11.50
CA CYS A 183 9.28 -4.00 12.75
C CYS A 183 9.03 -5.26 13.61
N ASP A 184 8.95 -5.07 14.93
CA ASP A 184 8.84 -6.18 15.87
C ASP A 184 7.59 -7.04 15.61
N ARG A 185 6.46 -6.43 15.25
CA ARG A 185 5.23 -7.17 14.92
C ARG A 185 5.39 -8.14 13.73
N VAL A 186 6.23 -7.81 12.76
CA VAL A 186 6.56 -8.69 11.64
C VAL A 186 7.49 -9.80 12.09
N LYS A 187 8.55 -9.48 12.86
CA LYS A 187 9.48 -10.48 13.39
C LYS A 187 8.80 -11.54 14.25
N ASP A 188 7.74 -11.16 14.97
CA ASP A 188 7.00 -12.06 15.86
C ASP A 188 6.16 -13.12 15.12
N VAL A 189 5.90 -12.93 13.83
CA VAL A 189 4.97 -13.79 13.07
C VAL A 189 5.58 -14.53 11.89
N VAL A 190 6.81 -14.21 11.48
CA VAL A 190 7.48 -14.87 10.36
C VAL A 190 8.25 -16.12 10.81
N GLU A 191 8.46 -17.07 9.89
CA GLU A 191 9.25 -18.28 10.13
C GLU A 191 10.75 -17.99 10.27
N TYR A 192 11.26 -17.03 9.49
CA TYR A 192 12.67 -16.71 9.45
C TYR A 192 12.94 -15.21 9.50
N VAL A 193 13.79 -14.79 10.42
CA VAL A 193 14.34 -13.42 10.50
C VAL A 193 15.78 -13.46 10.02
N SER A 194 16.09 -12.83 8.90
CA SER A 194 17.46 -12.71 8.41
C SER A 194 18.33 -11.96 9.45
N PRO A 195 19.57 -12.37 9.69
CA PRO A 195 20.52 -11.61 10.50
C PRO A 195 21.01 -10.33 9.79
N LEU A 196 20.67 -10.15 8.51
CA LEU A 196 21.04 -9.03 7.66
C LEU A 196 19.87 -8.06 7.48
N ASP A 197 20.16 -6.77 7.41
CA ASP A 197 19.16 -5.76 7.11
C ASP A 197 18.96 -5.55 5.60
N CYS A 198 18.00 -4.71 5.22
CA CYS A 198 17.66 -4.46 3.81
C CYS A 198 18.81 -3.82 2.99
N ASN A 199 19.84 -3.25 3.62
CA ASN A 199 21.02 -2.67 2.96
C ASN A 199 22.20 -3.67 2.83
N HIS A 200 22.08 -4.85 3.42
CA HIS A 200 23.16 -5.84 3.52
C HIS A 200 22.73 -7.23 3.01
N ASP A 201 22.10 -7.27 1.83
CA ASP A 201 21.75 -8.51 1.12
C ASP A 201 20.83 -9.49 1.87
N SER A 202 19.96 -9.00 2.75
CA SER A 202 18.98 -9.83 3.47
C SER A 202 18.14 -10.73 2.56
N MET A 203 17.74 -10.24 1.37
CA MET A 203 17.00 -11.05 0.40
C MET A 203 17.79 -12.26 -0.11
N VAL A 204 19.10 -12.10 -0.30
CA VAL A 204 19.98 -13.23 -0.71
C VAL A 204 20.08 -14.26 0.39
N ASP A 205 20.21 -13.81 1.65
CA ASP A 205 20.24 -14.69 2.83
C ASP A 205 18.91 -15.44 2.98
N ILE A 206 17.79 -14.76 2.91
CA ILE A 206 16.44 -15.35 2.98
C ILE A 206 16.23 -16.41 1.89
N ILE A 207 16.56 -16.09 0.63
CA ILE A 207 16.41 -17.04 -0.48
C ILE A 207 17.27 -18.29 -0.24
N LYS A 208 18.51 -18.15 0.24
CA LYS A 208 19.37 -19.29 0.55
C LYS A 208 18.88 -20.15 1.70
N HIS A 209 18.12 -19.56 2.64
CA HIS A 209 17.55 -20.29 3.76
C HIS A 209 16.45 -21.27 3.34
N PHE A 210 15.66 -20.91 2.32
CA PHE A 210 14.50 -21.69 1.85
C PHE A 210 14.78 -22.56 0.60
N LEU A 211 15.92 -22.40 -0.09
CA LEU A 211 16.35 -23.23 -1.23
C LEU A 211 17.32 -24.32 -0.80
#